data_e2c34d9076daa479dc320366920a9cb3
#
_entry.id   e2c34d9076daa479dc320366920a9cb3
#
_cell.length_a   1.000
_cell.length_b   1.000
_cell.length_c   1.000
_cell.angle_alpha   90.00
_cell.angle_beta   90.00
_cell.angle_gamma   90.00
#
_symmetry.space_group_name_H-M   'P 1'
#
loop_
_entity.id
_entity.type
_entity.pdbx_description
1 polymer ?
#
loop_
_entity_poly.entity_id
_entity_poly.type
_entity_poly.pdbx_seq_one_letter_code
_entity_poly.pdbx_strand_id
1 'polypeptide(L)'
;MLTAEEKAAVTAFWGKVNVDVVGAEALGRLLVVYPWTQRFFEHFGDLSTPDAVMGNPKVKAHGKRVLDAFSDGLKHLDDLKGAFAQLSELHCDKLHVDPENFRVSLWNPQCSPPSSFYGEASVMGRRLNSKMQFRMEKRYSG
;
A
#
# COMPACT_ATOMS: atom_id res chain seq x y z
N MET A 1 -4.54 -15.73 -11.85
CA MET A 1 -3.70 -15.05 -12.83
C MET A 1 -4.53 -13.93 -13.45
N LEU A 2 -3.97 -12.73 -13.66
CA LEU A 2 -4.70 -11.64 -14.30
C LEU A 2 -4.81 -11.90 -15.81
N THR A 3 -5.97 -11.63 -16.40
CA THR A 3 -6.15 -11.68 -17.86
C THR A 3 -5.38 -10.54 -18.55
N ALA A 4 -5.18 -10.65 -19.86
CA ALA A 4 -4.53 -9.60 -20.64
C ALA A 4 -5.32 -8.27 -20.57
N GLU A 5 -6.64 -8.34 -20.56
CA GLU A 5 -7.54 -7.20 -20.45
C GLU A 5 -7.42 -6.53 -19.07
N GLU A 6 -7.41 -7.32 -18.00
CA GLU A 6 -7.22 -6.80 -16.63
C GLU A 6 -5.85 -6.11 -16.49
N LYS A 7 -4.79 -6.67 -17.05
CA LYS A 7 -3.46 -6.07 -17.04
C LYS A 7 -3.43 -4.74 -17.80
N ALA A 8 -4.06 -4.69 -18.97
CA ALA A 8 -4.14 -3.47 -19.77
C ALA A 8 -4.94 -2.38 -19.05
N ALA A 9 -6.06 -2.72 -18.46
CA ALA A 9 -6.90 -1.79 -17.69
C ALA A 9 -6.14 -1.20 -16.48
N VAL A 10 -5.46 -2.05 -15.71
CA VAL A 10 -4.66 -1.64 -14.56
C VAL A 10 -3.52 -0.71 -14.98
N THR A 11 -2.80 -1.06 -16.04
CA THR A 11 -1.68 -0.25 -16.56
C THR A 11 -2.16 1.12 -17.06
N ALA A 12 -3.27 1.14 -17.80
CA ALA A 12 -3.87 2.38 -18.29
C ALA A 12 -4.37 3.27 -17.16
N PHE A 13 -4.97 2.69 -16.13
CA PHE A 13 -5.39 3.43 -14.93
C PHE A 13 -4.18 4.02 -14.19
N TRP A 14 -3.15 3.20 -13.95
CA TRP A 14 -1.97 3.62 -13.22
C TRP A 14 -1.20 4.75 -13.90
N GLY A 15 -1.19 4.78 -15.23
CA GLY A 15 -0.60 5.87 -16.00
C GLY A 15 -1.22 7.24 -15.77
N LYS A 16 -2.42 7.30 -15.16
CA LYS A 16 -3.12 8.54 -14.79
C LYS A 16 -2.90 8.93 -13.32
N VAL A 17 -2.29 8.06 -12.53
CA VAL A 17 -2.07 8.29 -11.08
C VAL A 17 -0.87 9.19 -10.86
N ASN A 18 -1.07 10.31 -10.16
CA ASN A 18 0.03 11.10 -9.64
C ASN A 18 0.54 10.46 -8.35
N VAL A 19 1.61 9.68 -8.46
CA VAL A 19 2.16 8.90 -7.34
C VAL A 19 2.63 9.76 -6.16
N ASP A 20 3.11 10.97 -6.42
CA ASP A 20 3.57 11.88 -5.37
C ASP A 20 2.40 12.34 -4.50
N VAL A 21 1.31 12.78 -5.13
CA VAL A 21 0.12 13.29 -4.43
C VAL A 21 -0.63 12.14 -3.77
N VAL A 22 -0.96 11.10 -4.52
CA VAL A 22 -1.77 9.98 -4.04
C VAL A 22 -1.03 9.18 -2.95
N GLY A 23 0.28 9.01 -3.08
CA GLY A 23 1.09 8.34 -2.06
C GLY A 23 1.13 9.11 -0.74
N ALA A 24 1.33 10.42 -0.80
CA ALA A 24 1.31 11.28 0.37
C ALA A 24 -0.05 11.24 1.09
N GLU A 25 -1.14 11.34 0.33
CA GLU A 25 -2.50 11.26 0.88
C GLU A 25 -2.81 9.88 1.47
N ALA A 26 -2.47 8.80 0.78
CA ALA A 26 -2.78 7.45 1.21
C ALA A 26 -2.09 7.13 2.55
N LEU A 27 -0.79 7.39 2.65
CA LEU A 27 -0.06 7.18 3.89
C LEU A 27 -0.51 8.13 5.00
N GLY A 28 -0.72 9.42 4.68
CA GLY A 28 -1.21 10.40 5.65
C GLY A 28 -2.56 9.99 6.24
N ARG A 29 -3.51 9.59 5.40
CA ARG A 29 -4.82 9.10 5.84
C ARG A 29 -4.71 7.83 6.69
N LEU A 30 -3.84 6.89 6.32
CA LEU A 30 -3.58 5.69 7.12
C LEU A 30 -3.15 6.06 8.55
N LEU A 31 -2.18 6.96 8.68
CA LEU A 31 -1.65 7.38 9.98
C LEU A 31 -2.67 8.16 10.84
N VAL A 32 -3.59 8.89 10.20
CA VAL A 32 -4.66 9.62 10.90
C VAL A 32 -5.78 8.69 11.33
N VAL A 33 -6.25 7.81 10.44
CA VAL A 33 -7.40 6.94 10.70
C VAL A 33 -7.04 5.77 11.61
N TYR A 34 -5.81 5.29 11.49
CA TYR A 34 -5.29 4.17 12.27
C TYR A 34 -4.04 4.59 13.07
N PRO A 35 -4.20 5.37 14.14
CA PRO A 35 -3.08 6.00 14.84
C PRO A 35 -2.09 5.02 15.46
N TRP A 36 -2.48 3.77 15.72
CA TRP A 36 -1.54 2.74 16.18
C TRP A 36 -0.45 2.40 15.15
N THR A 37 -0.67 2.70 13.86
CA THR A 37 0.34 2.50 12.82
C THR A 37 1.50 3.47 12.93
N GLN A 38 1.33 4.61 13.61
CA GLN A 38 2.37 5.61 13.83
C GLN A 38 3.59 5.05 14.55
N ARG A 39 3.43 3.99 15.35
CA ARG A 39 4.54 3.32 16.04
C ARG A 39 5.65 2.82 15.11
N PHE A 40 5.34 2.57 13.84
CA PHE A 40 6.33 2.17 12.83
C PHE A 40 7.08 3.37 12.22
N PHE A 41 6.64 4.58 12.54
CA PHE A 41 7.10 5.84 11.94
C PHE A 41 7.58 6.86 12.99
N GLU A 42 8.07 6.40 14.14
CA GLU A 42 8.53 7.27 15.25
C GLU A 42 9.59 8.28 14.80
N HIS A 43 10.42 7.92 13.83
CA HIS A 43 11.46 8.79 13.26
C HIS A 43 10.92 9.89 12.31
N PHE A 44 9.60 9.95 12.09
CA PHE A 44 9.00 10.99 11.26
C PHE A 44 8.78 12.31 12.02
N GLY A 45 8.89 12.28 13.34
CA GLY A 45 8.68 13.45 14.21
C GLY A 45 7.24 13.58 14.64
N ASP A 46 6.72 14.81 14.70
CA ASP A 46 5.36 15.06 15.19
C ASP A 46 4.29 14.52 14.24
N LEU A 47 3.50 13.59 14.75
CA LEU A 47 2.33 12.98 14.09
C LEU A 47 1.08 13.12 14.96
N SER A 48 1.06 14.05 15.92
CA SER A 48 0.00 14.17 16.94
C SER A 48 -1.32 14.68 16.40
N THR A 49 -1.31 15.44 15.33
CA THR A 49 -2.50 16.02 14.71
C THR A 49 -2.62 15.64 13.25
N PRO A 50 -3.84 15.59 12.69
CA PRO A 50 -4.04 15.34 11.26
C PRO A 50 -3.27 16.33 10.37
N ASP A 51 -3.22 17.61 10.74
CA ASP A 51 -2.50 18.63 9.99
C ASP A 51 -0.98 18.40 10.03
N ALA A 52 -0.43 18.02 11.20
CA ALA A 52 0.97 17.66 11.35
C ALA A 52 1.32 16.46 10.47
N VAL A 53 0.49 15.42 10.45
CA VAL A 53 0.66 14.23 9.61
C VAL A 53 0.64 14.59 8.13
N MET A 54 -0.41 15.29 7.68
CA MET A 54 -0.61 15.63 6.26
C MET A 54 0.42 16.65 5.75
N GLY A 55 0.93 17.51 6.62
CA GLY A 55 1.99 18.48 6.31
C GLY A 55 3.40 17.89 6.36
N ASN A 56 3.60 16.73 6.98
CA ASN A 56 4.91 16.16 7.26
C ASN A 56 5.66 15.75 5.98
N PRO A 57 6.85 16.29 5.71
CA PRO A 57 7.60 15.97 4.49
C PRO A 57 8.07 14.51 4.44
N LYS A 58 8.33 13.88 5.58
CA LYS A 58 8.74 12.47 5.65
C LYS A 58 7.57 11.54 5.34
N VAL A 59 6.35 11.89 5.76
CA VAL A 59 5.13 11.16 5.38
C VAL A 59 4.94 11.23 3.87
N LYS A 60 5.06 12.42 3.28
CA LYS A 60 4.94 12.61 1.82
C LYS A 60 5.98 11.81 1.05
N ALA A 61 7.25 11.91 1.46
CA ALA A 61 8.35 11.19 0.81
C ALA A 61 8.19 9.66 0.93
N HIS A 62 7.75 9.16 2.08
CA HIS A 62 7.54 7.73 2.26
C HIS A 62 6.30 7.23 1.50
N GLY A 63 5.22 8.00 1.49
CA GLY A 63 4.04 7.70 0.67
C GLY A 63 4.38 7.56 -0.82
N LYS A 64 5.22 8.47 -1.34
CA LYS A 64 5.77 8.34 -2.70
C LYS A 64 6.52 7.00 -2.88
N ARG A 65 7.42 6.64 -1.97
CA ARG A 65 8.18 5.37 -2.04
C ARG A 65 7.26 4.15 -2.07
N VAL A 66 6.17 4.18 -1.31
CA VAL A 66 5.17 3.10 -1.32
C VAL A 66 4.56 2.96 -2.71
N LEU A 67 4.12 4.05 -3.33
CA LEU A 67 3.53 3.97 -4.67
C LEU A 67 4.56 3.72 -5.77
N ASP A 68 5.79 4.16 -5.62
CA ASP A 68 6.89 3.80 -6.54
C ASP A 68 7.11 2.27 -6.53
N ALA A 69 7.10 1.64 -5.33
CA ALA A 69 7.19 0.18 -5.21
C ALA A 69 5.99 -0.53 -5.88
N PHE A 70 4.79 0.02 -5.76
CA PHE A 70 3.63 -0.48 -6.51
C PHE A 70 3.81 -0.32 -8.03
N SER A 71 4.33 0.82 -8.47
CA SER A 71 4.62 1.07 -9.89
C SER A 71 5.60 0.03 -10.46
N ASP A 72 6.62 -0.31 -9.68
CA ASP A 72 7.57 -1.36 -10.06
C ASP A 72 6.91 -2.75 -10.07
N GLY A 73 6.06 -3.05 -9.10
CA GLY A 73 5.27 -4.28 -9.08
C GLY A 73 4.38 -4.45 -10.31
N LEU A 74 3.82 -3.36 -10.84
CA LEU A 74 2.97 -3.39 -12.03
C LEU A 74 3.71 -3.79 -13.30
N LYS A 75 5.02 -3.61 -13.37
CA LYS A 75 5.86 -4.10 -14.46
C LYS A 75 5.98 -5.63 -14.47
N HIS A 76 5.63 -6.26 -13.34
CA HIS A 76 5.75 -7.69 -13.09
C HIS A 76 4.42 -8.34 -12.68
N LEU A 77 3.32 -7.98 -13.35
CA LEU A 77 1.97 -8.46 -13.02
C LEU A 77 1.83 -10.00 -13.07
N ASP A 78 2.70 -10.67 -13.82
CA ASP A 78 2.74 -12.13 -13.89
C ASP A 78 3.42 -12.77 -12.68
N ASP A 79 4.36 -12.08 -12.06
CA ASP A 79 5.08 -12.54 -10.87
C ASP A 79 5.15 -11.49 -9.76
N LEU A 80 3.99 -11.05 -9.29
CA LEU A 80 3.90 -10.11 -8.16
C LEU A 80 4.53 -10.66 -6.87
N LYS A 81 4.52 -11.98 -6.70
CA LYS A 81 5.14 -12.63 -5.54
C LYS A 81 6.67 -12.45 -5.55
N GLY A 82 7.31 -12.60 -6.70
CA GLY A 82 8.73 -12.35 -6.88
C GLY A 82 9.05 -10.86 -6.75
N ALA A 83 8.26 -10.00 -7.40
CA ALA A 83 8.45 -8.55 -7.36
C ALA A 83 8.43 -7.98 -5.94
N PHE A 84 7.53 -8.47 -5.07
CA PHE A 84 7.42 -8.00 -3.67
C PHE A 84 8.16 -8.86 -2.64
N ALA A 85 8.95 -9.84 -3.06
CA ALA A 85 9.63 -10.76 -2.14
C ALA A 85 10.52 -10.03 -1.14
N GLN A 86 11.39 -9.14 -1.61
CA GLN A 86 12.32 -8.39 -0.76
C GLN A 86 11.60 -7.42 0.19
N LEU A 87 10.56 -6.73 -0.30
CA LEU A 87 9.75 -5.85 0.54
C LEU A 87 9.00 -6.63 1.62
N SER A 88 8.49 -7.81 1.29
CA SER A 88 7.83 -8.70 2.25
C SER A 88 8.79 -9.15 3.35
N GLU A 89 10.02 -9.53 2.98
CA GLU A 89 11.07 -9.90 3.95
C GLU A 89 11.46 -8.73 4.85
N LEU A 90 11.62 -7.54 4.27
CA LEU A 90 11.92 -6.34 5.04
C LEU A 90 10.85 -6.06 6.10
N HIS A 91 9.58 -6.08 5.72
CA HIS A 91 8.48 -5.79 6.63
C HIS A 91 8.31 -6.87 7.70
N CYS A 92 8.47 -8.14 7.33
CA CYS A 92 8.34 -9.26 8.25
C CYS A 92 9.53 -9.38 9.21
N ASP A 93 10.75 -9.44 8.66
CA ASP A 93 11.92 -9.88 9.40
C ASP A 93 12.65 -8.72 10.12
N LYS A 94 12.58 -7.51 9.57
CA LYS A 94 13.26 -6.34 10.14
C LYS A 94 12.32 -5.35 10.83
N LEU A 95 11.17 -5.11 10.24
CA LEU A 95 10.22 -4.13 10.76
C LEU A 95 9.16 -4.74 11.66
N HIS A 96 9.04 -6.08 11.68
CA HIS A 96 8.05 -6.83 12.48
C HIS A 96 6.62 -6.28 12.33
N VAL A 97 6.25 -5.92 11.10
CA VAL A 97 4.93 -5.40 10.79
C VAL A 97 3.95 -6.56 10.63
N ASP A 98 2.89 -6.54 11.44
CA ASP A 98 1.79 -7.50 11.34
C ASP A 98 1.13 -7.41 9.96
N PRO A 99 0.91 -8.53 9.24
CA PRO A 99 0.23 -8.57 7.95
C PRO A 99 -1.13 -7.88 7.93
N GLU A 100 -1.85 -7.90 9.05
CA GLU A 100 -3.15 -7.21 9.18
C GLU A 100 -3.08 -5.70 8.92
N ASN A 101 -1.93 -5.06 9.20
CA ASN A 101 -1.76 -3.64 8.88
C ASN A 101 -1.82 -3.35 7.37
N PHE A 102 -1.44 -4.31 6.53
CA PHE A 102 -1.59 -4.18 5.08
C PHE A 102 -3.05 -4.36 4.65
N ARG A 103 -3.80 -5.25 5.30
CA ARG A 103 -5.22 -5.44 5.04
C ARG A 103 -6.01 -4.17 5.36
N VAL A 104 -5.72 -3.55 6.50
CA VAL A 104 -6.36 -2.31 6.94
C VAL A 104 -6.06 -1.15 5.99
N SER A 105 -4.84 -1.03 5.47
CA SER A 105 -4.46 0.05 4.55
C SER A 105 -5.21 -0.01 3.21
N LEU A 106 -5.63 -1.21 2.79
CA LEU A 106 -6.36 -1.43 1.54
C LEU A 106 -7.88 -1.46 1.71
N TRP A 107 -8.36 -1.69 2.93
CA TRP A 107 -9.78 -1.72 3.28
C TRP A 107 -10.14 -0.52 4.15
N ASN A 108 -10.36 0.64 3.55
CA ASN A 108 -10.98 1.76 4.24
C ASN A 108 -12.38 2.01 3.67
N PRO A 109 -13.45 1.60 4.38
CA PRO A 109 -14.82 1.85 3.92
C PRO A 109 -15.20 3.33 3.90
N GLN A 110 -14.43 4.21 4.56
CA GLN A 110 -14.65 5.66 4.55
C GLN A 110 -13.87 6.41 3.46
N CYS A 111 -12.87 5.78 2.86
CA CYS A 111 -12.30 6.22 1.59
C CYS A 111 -13.09 5.56 0.46
N SER A 112 -14.40 5.79 0.39
CA SER A 112 -15.18 5.41 -0.78
C SER A 112 -14.72 6.27 -1.96
N PRO A 113 -13.94 5.74 -2.90
CA PRO A 113 -13.77 6.43 -4.17
C PRO A 113 -15.13 6.50 -4.86
N PRO A 114 -15.36 7.46 -5.72
CA PRO A 114 -16.60 7.53 -6.48
C PRO A 114 -16.88 6.19 -7.17
N SER A 115 -18.13 5.82 -7.31
CA SER A 115 -18.61 4.50 -7.73
C SER A 115 -17.96 3.94 -9.01
N SER A 116 -17.40 4.79 -9.87
CA SER A 116 -16.61 4.41 -11.04
C SER A 116 -15.24 3.79 -10.72
N PHE A 117 -14.76 3.92 -9.49
CA PHE A 117 -13.46 3.39 -9.05
C PHE A 117 -13.52 1.97 -8.44
N TYR A 118 -14.73 1.49 -8.13
CA TYR A 118 -14.90 0.24 -7.37
C TYR A 118 -14.58 -1.05 -8.12
N GLY A 119 -14.61 -1.04 -9.44
CA GLY A 119 -14.41 -2.27 -10.22
C GLY A 119 -12.95 -2.76 -10.22
N GLU A 120 -12.03 -1.91 -10.64
CA GLU A 120 -10.68 -2.32 -11.02
C GLU A 120 -9.64 -2.18 -9.90
N ALA A 121 -9.62 -1.06 -9.20
CA ALA A 121 -8.65 -0.82 -8.11
C ALA A 121 -8.87 -1.75 -6.91
N SER A 122 -10.13 -2.10 -6.61
CA SER A 122 -10.48 -3.01 -5.51
C SER A 122 -10.06 -4.46 -5.76
N VAL A 123 -10.12 -4.92 -7.00
CA VAL A 123 -9.68 -6.28 -7.37
C VAL A 123 -8.16 -6.38 -7.27
N MET A 124 -7.45 -5.36 -7.73
CA MET A 124 -6.00 -5.31 -7.68
C MET A 124 -5.47 -5.21 -6.26
N GLY A 125 -6.02 -4.33 -5.44
CA GLY A 125 -5.63 -4.18 -4.04
C GLY A 125 -5.82 -5.47 -3.26
N ARG A 126 -6.94 -6.17 -3.44
CA ARG A 126 -7.18 -7.48 -2.80
C ARG A 126 -6.21 -8.56 -3.24
N ARG A 127 -5.88 -8.63 -4.54
CA ARG A 127 -4.94 -9.65 -5.06
C ARG A 127 -3.49 -9.38 -4.66
N LEU A 128 -3.06 -8.12 -4.63
CA LEU A 128 -1.74 -7.73 -4.14
C LEU A 128 -1.59 -8.05 -2.65
N ASN A 129 -2.59 -7.67 -1.85
CA ASN A 129 -2.60 -7.92 -0.43
C ASN A 129 -2.60 -9.42 -0.10
N SER A 130 -3.47 -10.22 -0.73
CA SER A 130 -3.54 -11.66 -0.45
C SER A 130 -2.22 -12.39 -0.76
N LYS A 131 -1.46 -11.92 -1.75
CA LYS A 131 -0.15 -12.52 -2.08
C LYS A 131 0.96 -12.10 -1.14
N MET A 132 0.97 -10.84 -0.69
CA MET A 132 1.89 -10.38 0.36
C MET A 132 1.57 -11.05 1.70
N GLN A 133 0.31 -11.13 2.07
CA GLN A 133 -0.19 -11.73 3.29
C GLN A 133 0.11 -13.25 3.35
N PHE A 134 -0.15 -13.99 2.29
CA PHE A 134 0.09 -15.44 2.23
C PHE A 134 1.56 -15.82 2.49
N ARG A 135 2.51 -14.97 2.10
CA ARG A 135 3.94 -15.21 2.36
C ARG A 135 4.32 -14.89 3.81
N MET A 136 3.70 -13.88 4.40
CA MET A 136 3.90 -13.52 5.81
C MET A 136 3.28 -14.55 6.75
N GLU A 137 2.04 -14.98 6.50
CA GLU A 137 1.34 -15.98 7.32
C GLU A 137 2.07 -17.32 7.40
N LYS A 138 2.67 -17.78 6.29
CA LYS A 138 3.46 -19.03 6.29
C LYS A 138 4.68 -19.01 7.23
N ARG A 139 5.21 -17.83 7.58
CA ARG A 139 6.35 -17.73 8.49
C ARG A 139 5.95 -17.66 9.96
N TYR A 140 4.74 -17.19 10.25
CA TYR A 140 4.24 -17.09 11.63
C TYR A 140 3.47 -18.33 12.08
N SER A 141 3.18 -19.29 11.19
CA SER A 141 2.46 -20.54 11.49
C SER A 141 3.39 -21.75 11.67
N GLY A 142 4.69 -21.53 11.78
CA GLY A 142 5.70 -22.58 12.00
C GLY A 142 6.35 -22.52 13.36
#